data_fd93eeddead02aef11cfdfaa68ce442f
#
_entry.id   fd93eeddead02aef11cfdfaa68ce442f
#
_cell.length_a   1.000
_cell.length_b   1.000
_cell.length_c   1.000
_cell.angle_alpha   90.00
_cell.angle_beta   90.00
_cell.angle_gamma   90.00
#
_symmetry.space_group_name_H-M   'P 1'
#
loop_
_entity.id
_entity.type
_entity.pdbx_description
1 polymer ?
#
loop_
_entity_poly.entity_id
_entity_poly.type
_entity_poly.pdbx_seq_one_letter_code
_entity_poly.pdbx_strand_id
1 'polypeptide(L)'
;MCLEDWPVALLAGGLATRLRPLTEKIPKALVKVADAPFLAHQLRLLHAQGIRRVILCLGYLGEMIEAQFGNGAAYGMNIEYSFDGPQLLGTGGALKHALPALGDQFFVIYGDSYLPTNYAKVAQAFLSCGKPAMMTVFKNEHRWDTSNVEFDGKEILRYDKTNPDKTMQYIDYGLNIFRSDTFANCPGDKPFELAEFYPDLIFRNQLAGFEVKERFYEIGSSRGLAELDYLLRRSPAPAQS
;
A
#
# COMPACT_ATOMS: atom_id res chain seq x y z
N MET A 1 -21.08 -3.17 -2.56
CA MET A 1 -20.36 -3.75 -1.40
C MET A 1 -19.97 -2.59 -0.48
N CYS A 2 -20.25 -2.69 0.81
CA CYS A 2 -19.75 -1.72 1.81
C CYS A 2 -18.33 -2.12 2.21
N LEU A 3 -17.41 -1.14 2.31
CA LEU A 3 -16.02 -1.34 2.72
C LEU A 3 -15.71 -0.77 4.11
N GLU A 4 -16.72 -0.32 4.85
CA GLU A 4 -16.53 0.32 6.17
C GLU A 4 -15.83 -0.60 7.18
N ASP A 5 -16.12 -1.90 7.11
CA ASP A 5 -15.53 -2.91 7.99
C ASP A 5 -14.19 -3.49 7.46
N TRP A 6 -13.74 -3.03 6.27
CA TRP A 6 -12.47 -3.47 5.69
C TRP A 6 -11.32 -2.58 6.12
N PRO A 7 -10.45 -3.03 7.02
CA PRO A 7 -9.30 -2.24 7.43
C PRO A 7 -8.26 -2.16 6.32
N VAL A 8 -7.50 -1.09 6.33
CA VAL A 8 -6.31 -0.89 5.48
C VAL A 8 -5.08 -0.88 6.35
N ALA A 9 -4.13 -1.77 6.10
CA ALA A 9 -2.76 -1.64 6.58
C ALA A 9 -1.99 -0.70 5.64
N LEU A 10 -1.54 0.44 6.14
CA LEU A 10 -0.76 1.41 5.37
C LEU A 10 0.68 1.37 5.85
N LEU A 11 1.59 0.88 4.98
CA LEU A 11 2.98 0.62 5.31
C LEU A 11 3.83 1.90 5.15
N ALA A 12 4.04 2.64 6.22
CA ALA A 12 4.69 3.95 6.22
C ALA A 12 5.96 4.03 7.12
N GLY A 13 6.57 2.88 7.47
CA GLY A 13 7.72 2.79 8.39
C GLY A 13 9.10 2.99 7.74
N GLY A 14 9.20 3.14 6.43
CA GLY A 14 10.47 3.15 5.69
C GLY A 14 11.32 4.43 5.84
N LEU A 15 12.64 4.31 5.64
CA LEU A 15 13.63 5.40 5.77
C LEU A 15 13.57 6.47 4.65
N ALA A 16 12.88 6.21 3.54
CA ALA A 16 12.69 7.12 2.41
C ALA A 16 13.98 7.78 1.86
N THR A 17 15.07 7.02 1.76
CA THR A 17 16.42 7.52 1.43
C THR A 17 16.52 8.20 0.07
N ARG A 18 15.69 7.81 -0.91
CA ARG A 18 15.68 8.38 -2.27
C ARG A 18 15.23 9.86 -2.34
N LEU A 19 14.51 10.34 -1.33
CA LEU A 19 14.04 11.72 -1.23
C LEU A 19 14.91 12.60 -0.32
N ARG A 20 16.06 12.13 0.15
CA ARG A 20 16.96 12.96 0.94
C ARG A 20 17.46 14.15 0.12
N PRO A 21 17.64 15.33 0.74
CA PRO A 21 17.59 15.60 2.19
C PRO A 21 16.18 15.85 2.76
N LEU A 22 15.12 15.90 1.94
CA LEU A 22 13.77 16.25 2.36
C LEU A 22 13.25 15.34 3.49
N THR A 23 13.56 14.04 3.42
CA THR A 23 13.09 13.03 4.37
C THR A 23 14.05 12.72 5.52
N GLU A 24 15.07 13.55 5.75
CA GLU A 24 15.95 13.41 6.89
C GLU A 24 15.29 13.86 8.21
N LYS A 25 14.38 14.83 8.12
CA LYS A 25 13.75 15.48 9.29
C LYS A 25 12.24 15.26 9.36
N ILE A 26 11.64 14.78 8.28
CA ILE A 26 10.20 14.49 8.23
C ILE A 26 9.97 13.12 7.58
N PRO A 27 9.01 12.31 8.05
CA PRO A 27 8.67 11.06 7.38
C PRO A 27 8.06 11.33 6.01
N LYS A 28 8.24 10.42 5.05
CA LYS A 28 7.73 10.55 3.68
C LYS A 28 6.22 10.88 3.63
N ALA A 29 5.44 10.28 4.50
CA ALA A 29 4.00 10.50 4.60
C ALA A 29 3.61 11.96 4.90
N LEU A 30 4.52 12.76 5.49
CA LEU A 30 4.32 14.18 5.78
C LEU A 30 4.86 15.12 4.69
N VAL A 31 5.51 14.61 3.65
CA VAL A 31 5.92 15.43 2.51
C VAL A 31 4.69 16.08 1.88
N LYS A 32 4.76 17.39 1.66
CA LYS A 32 3.64 18.14 1.08
C LYS A 32 3.49 17.87 -0.40
N VAL A 33 2.25 17.62 -0.82
CA VAL A 33 1.78 17.50 -2.18
C VAL A 33 0.52 18.36 -2.30
N ALA A 34 0.40 19.24 -3.27
CA ALA A 34 -0.74 20.16 -3.41
C ALA A 34 -1.14 20.80 -2.05
N ASP A 35 -0.12 21.33 -1.35
CA ASP A 35 -0.20 22.08 -0.09
C ASP A 35 -0.64 21.29 1.16
N ALA A 36 -0.89 19.98 1.04
CA ALA A 36 -1.24 19.12 2.17
C ALA A 36 -0.24 17.95 2.32
N PRO A 37 -0.07 17.35 3.53
CA PRO A 37 0.71 16.13 3.70
C PRO A 37 0.21 15.02 2.78
N PHE A 38 1.12 14.22 2.24
CA PHE A 38 0.75 13.13 1.32
C PHE A 38 -0.24 12.14 1.96
N LEU A 39 -0.05 11.77 3.21
CA LEU A 39 -0.98 10.91 3.95
C LEU A 39 -2.41 11.48 3.99
N ALA A 40 -2.56 12.81 4.07
CA ALA A 40 -3.89 13.42 4.02
C ALA A 40 -4.63 13.13 2.71
N HIS A 41 -3.91 13.08 1.59
CA HIS A 41 -4.49 12.72 0.29
C HIS A 41 -4.85 11.24 0.23
N GLN A 42 -4.01 10.35 0.79
CA GLN A 42 -4.33 8.92 0.90
C GLN A 42 -5.58 8.70 1.75
N LEU A 43 -5.69 9.33 2.92
CA LEU A 43 -6.86 9.21 3.80
C LEU A 43 -8.15 9.71 3.12
N ARG A 44 -8.10 10.84 2.41
CA ARG A 44 -9.25 11.36 1.63
C ARG A 44 -9.65 10.39 0.53
N LEU A 45 -8.68 9.80 -0.19
CA LEU A 45 -8.97 8.79 -1.21
C LEU A 45 -9.63 7.56 -0.59
N LEU A 46 -9.09 7.03 0.50
CA LEU A 46 -9.64 5.87 1.22
C LEU A 46 -11.05 6.15 1.73
N HIS A 47 -11.28 7.33 2.32
CA HIS A 47 -12.61 7.76 2.76
C HIS A 47 -13.62 7.79 1.60
N ALA A 48 -13.22 8.34 0.44
CA ALA A 48 -14.06 8.39 -0.76
C ALA A 48 -14.37 6.98 -1.33
N GLN A 49 -13.50 5.98 -1.08
CA GLN A 49 -13.74 4.58 -1.41
C GLN A 49 -14.64 3.84 -0.39
N GLY A 50 -15.08 4.51 0.67
CA GLY A 50 -15.91 3.91 1.72
C GLY A 50 -15.11 3.22 2.85
N ILE A 51 -13.79 3.31 2.85
CA ILE A 51 -12.94 2.82 3.95
C ILE A 51 -13.08 3.78 5.13
N ARG A 52 -13.12 3.23 6.34
CA ARG A 52 -13.20 4.02 7.58
C ARG A 52 -12.11 3.69 8.59
N ARG A 53 -11.43 2.57 8.44
CA ARG A 53 -10.44 2.08 9.40
C ARG A 53 -9.09 1.91 8.74
N VAL A 54 -8.04 2.52 9.31
CA VAL A 54 -6.65 2.45 8.82
C VAL A 54 -5.74 2.10 9.97
N ILE A 55 -4.90 1.09 9.78
CA ILE A 55 -3.79 0.77 10.67
C ILE A 55 -2.51 1.27 10.01
N LEU A 56 -1.90 2.32 10.59
CA LEU A 56 -0.63 2.85 10.12
C LEU A 56 0.50 2.02 10.70
N CYS A 57 1.21 1.26 9.85
CA CYS A 57 2.42 0.53 10.21
C CYS A 57 3.61 1.49 10.12
N LEU A 58 4.16 1.89 11.26
CA LEU A 58 5.13 2.98 11.41
C LEU A 58 6.47 2.48 11.94
N GLY A 59 7.54 3.11 11.46
CA GLY A 59 8.91 2.94 11.94
C GLY A 59 9.57 4.30 12.12
N TYR A 60 10.50 4.64 11.24
CA TYR A 60 11.29 5.88 11.33
C TYR A 60 10.41 7.14 11.34
N LEU A 61 10.56 7.97 12.38
CA LEU A 61 9.82 9.22 12.64
C LEU A 61 8.29 9.04 12.70
N GLY A 62 7.80 7.84 13.06
CA GLY A 62 6.38 7.52 13.09
C GLY A 62 5.59 8.38 14.07
N GLU A 63 6.18 8.79 15.19
CA GLU A 63 5.56 9.64 16.21
C GLU A 63 5.14 11.03 15.65
N MET A 64 5.84 11.52 14.62
CA MET A 64 5.45 12.77 13.96
C MET A 64 4.13 12.59 13.17
N ILE A 65 3.91 11.40 12.62
CA ILE A 65 2.67 11.07 11.90
C ILE A 65 1.53 10.99 12.92
N GLU A 66 1.72 10.26 14.00
CA GLU A 66 0.72 10.13 15.08
C GLU A 66 0.35 11.50 15.66
N ALA A 67 1.34 12.34 15.99
CA ALA A 67 1.12 13.69 16.51
C ALA A 67 0.31 14.57 15.55
N GLN A 68 0.44 14.41 14.22
CA GLN A 68 -0.25 15.22 13.24
C GLN A 68 -1.65 14.72 12.90
N PHE A 69 -1.88 13.41 12.88
CA PHE A 69 -3.14 12.82 12.42
C PHE A 69 -4.06 12.36 13.55
N GLY A 70 -3.52 12.15 14.75
CA GLY A 70 -4.29 11.72 15.93
C GLY A 70 -5.10 10.46 15.63
N ASN A 71 -6.33 10.40 16.07
CA ASN A 71 -7.23 9.28 15.83
C ASN A 71 -7.90 9.26 14.43
N GLY A 72 -7.58 10.24 13.57
CA GLY A 72 -8.14 10.31 12.22
C GLY A 72 -9.50 10.98 12.09
N ALA A 73 -10.13 11.43 13.18
CA ALA A 73 -11.48 12.01 13.18
C ALA A 73 -11.60 13.21 12.20
N ALA A 74 -10.56 14.03 12.07
CA ALA A 74 -10.53 15.16 11.14
C ALA A 74 -10.63 14.72 9.64
N TYR A 75 -10.42 13.45 9.34
CA TYR A 75 -10.51 12.86 8.01
C TYR A 75 -11.72 11.92 7.87
N GLY A 76 -12.59 11.83 8.87
CA GLY A 76 -13.70 10.86 8.91
C GLY A 76 -13.21 9.40 9.01
N MET A 77 -12.01 9.19 9.53
CA MET A 77 -11.36 7.89 9.64
C MET A 77 -11.18 7.49 11.11
N ASN A 78 -11.03 6.20 11.36
CA ASN A 78 -10.47 5.65 12.59
C ASN A 78 -9.05 5.18 12.30
N ILE A 79 -8.04 5.85 12.88
CA ILE A 79 -6.63 5.53 12.70
C ILE A 79 -6.11 4.86 13.97
N GLU A 80 -5.52 3.69 13.78
CA GLU A 80 -4.73 2.97 14.78
C GLU A 80 -3.26 2.93 14.34
N TYR A 81 -2.36 2.80 15.29
CA TYR A 81 -0.91 2.84 15.03
C TYR A 81 -0.25 1.55 15.47
N SER A 82 0.58 0.98 14.59
CA SER A 82 1.41 -0.18 14.86
C SER A 82 2.88 0.23 14.62
N PHE A 83 3.66 0.32 15.69
CA PHE A 83 5.06 0.73 15.61
C PHE A 83 5.99 -0.47 15.55
N ASP A 84 7.00 -0.43 14.68
CA ASP A 84 8.02 -1.48 14.56
C ASP A 84 8.86 -1.67 15.84
N GLY A 85 8.89 -0.67 16.71
CA GLY A 85 9.78 -0.66 17.88
C GLY A 85 11.22 -0.23 17.53
N PRO A 86 12.23 -0.71 18.28
CA PRO A 86 13.61 -0.23 18.14
C PRO A 86 14.29 -0.70 16.85
N GLN A 87 13.76 -1.71 16.19
CA GLN A 87 14.27 -2.25 14.93
C GLN A 87 13.17 -2.24 13.87
N LEU A 88 13.52 -1.75 12.67
CA LEU A 88 12.59 -1.82 11.54
C LEU A 88 12.31 -3.27 11.15
N LEU A 89 11.03 -3.61 11.00
CA LEU A 89 10.57 -4.97 10.73
C LEU A 89 10.50 -5.31 9.23
N GLY A 90 10.70 -4.33 8.36
CA GLY A 90 10.42 -4.48 6.93
C GLY A 90 8.91 -4.52 6.65
N THR A 91 8.52 -4.52 5.41
CA THR A 91 7.10 -4.43 5.00
C THR A 91 6.27 -5.65 5.44
N GLY A 92 6.84 -6.84 5.36
CA GLY A 92 6.18 -8.07 5.78
C GLY A 92 6.11 -8.23 7.29
N GLY A 93 7.21 -7.90 8.00
CA GLY A 93 7.28 -7.96 9.45
C GLY A 93 6.37 -6.93 10.12
N ALA A 94 6.33 -5.68 9.63
CA ALA A 94 5.43 -4.64 10.11
C ALA A 94 3.96 -5.06 9.94
N LEU A 95 3.62 -5.67 8.80
CA LEU A 95 2.27 -6.18 8.56
C LEU A 95 1.92 -7.31 9.51
N LYS A 96 2.83 -8.28 9.72
CA LYS A 96 2.62 -9.36 10.67
C LYS A 96 2.43 -8.85 12.10
N HIS A 97 3.20 -7.84 12.50
CA HIS A 97 3.06 -7.20 13.81
C HIS A 97 1.69 -6.53 13.99
N ALA A 98 1.12 -5.95 12.91
CA ALA A 98 -0.18 -5.28 12.92
C ALA A 98 -1.39 -6.24 12.84
N LEU A 99 -1.21 -7.55 12.58
CA LEU A 99 -2.32 -8.50 12.39
C LEU A 99 -3.38 -8.49 13.50
N PRO A 100 -3.04 -8.37 14.81
CA PRO A 100 -4.06 -8.32 15.85
C PRO A 100 -5.07 -7.17 15.70
N ALA A 101 -4.64 -6.06 15.07
CA ALA A 101 -5.50 -4.92 14.77
C ALA A 101 -6.21 -5.04 13.41
N LEU A 102 -5.78 -5.92 12.50
CA LEU A 102 -6.29 -5.97 11.13
C LEU A 102 -7.51 -6.90 10.95
N GLY A 103 -7.69 -7.89 11.84
CA GLY A 103 -8.77 -8.87 11.72
C GLY A 103 -8.51 -9.91 10.61
N ASP A 104 -9.59 -10.55 10.09
CA ASP A 104 -9.47 -11.73 9.25
C ASP A 104 -9.03 -11.43 7.81
N GLN A 105 -9.41 -10.27 7.27
CA GLN A 105 -9.08 -9.85 5.90
C GLN A 105 -8.94 -8.33 5.83
N PHE A 106 -7.97 -7.86 5.06
CA PHE A 106 -7.61 -6.45 5.02
C PHE A 106 -6.92 -6.08 3.71
N PHE A 107 -6.99 -4.80 3.37
CA PHE A 107 -6.16 -4.22 2.32
C PHE A 107 -4.77 -3.88 2.85
N VAL A 108 -3.79 -3.93 1.95
CA VAL A 108 -2.43 -3.43 2.18
C VAL A 108 -2.10 -2.40 1.13
N ILE A 109 -1.56 -1.25 1.56
CA ILE A 109 -1.13 -0.15 0.69
C ILE A 109 0.26 0.30 1.11
N TYR A 110 1.13 0.56 0.14
CA TYR A 110 2.40 1.20 0.42
C TYR A 110 2.21 2.69 0.73
N GLY A 111 2.88 3.15 1.78
CA GLY A 111 2.76 4.52 2.32
C GLY A 111 3.31 5.62 1.43
N ASP A 112 3.79 5.30 0.23
CA ASP A 112 4.25 6.24 -0.78
C ASP A 112 3.44 6.20 -2.09
N SER A 113 2.37 5.40 -2.14
CA SER A 113 1.57 5.16 -3.33
C SER A 113 0.20 5.82 -3.25
N TYR A 114 -0.22 6.50 -4.32
CA TYR A 114 -1.56 7.04 -4.50
C TYR A 114 -2.28 6.24 -5.60
N LEU A 115 -3.33 5.51 -5.23
CA LEU A 115 -3.91 4.41 -6.00
C LEU A 115 -5.40 4.67 -6.32
N PRO A 116 -5.72 5.48 -7.33
CA PRO A 116 -7.09 5.93 -7.63
C PRO A 116 -7.90 4.88 -8.41
N THR A 117 -7.97 3.66 -7.90
CA THR A 117 -8.80 2.56 -8.48
C THR A 117 -10.04 2.28 -7.65
N ASN A 118 -10.91 1.40 -8.12
CA ASN A 118 -12.15 1.01 -7.43
C ASN A 118 -11.90 -0.14 -6.44
N TYR A 119 -11.76 0.19 -5.16
CA TYR A 119 -11.46 -0.77 -4.09
C TYR A 119 -12.58 -1.81 -3.89
N ALA A 120 -13.85 -1.42 -4.10
CA ALA A 120 -14.97 -2.36 -3.97
C ALA A 120 -14.92 -3.46 -5.05
N LYS A 121 -14.48 -3.14 -6.27
CA LYS A 121 -14.27 -4.15 -7.33
C LYS A 121 -13.13 -5.10 -6.98
N VAL A 122 -12.03 -4.59 -6.42
CA VAL A 122 -10.89 -5.42 -5.99
C VAL A 122 -11.32 -6.37 -4.87
N ALA A 123 -12.03 -5.85 -3.85
CA ALA A 123 -12.56 -6.68 -2.76
C ALA A 123 -13.54 -7.75 -3.25
N GLN A 124 -14.44 -7.40 -4.18
CA GLN A 124 -15.38 -8.37 -4.75
C GLN A 124 -14.66 -9.48 -5.52
N ALA A 125 -13.63 -9.13 -6.30
CA ALA A 125 -12.81 -10.11 -7.01
C ALA A 125 -12.07 -11.03 -6.03
N PHE A 126 -11.51 -10.46 -4.94
CA PHE A 126 -10.87 -11.24 -3.88
C PHE A 126 -11.81 -12.25 -3.24
N LEU A 127 -13.01 -11.84 -2.84
CA LEU A 127 -14.01 -12.76 -2.26
C LEU A 127 -14.41 -13.88 -3.22
N SER A 128 -14.36 -13.61 -4.53
CA SER A 128 -14.77 -14.58 -5.56
C SER A 128 -13.64 -15.51 -6.01
N CYS A 129 -12.37 -15.17 -5.77
CA CYS A 129 -11.24 -15.96 -6.29
C CYS A 129 -10.91 -17.21 -5.45
N GLY A 130 -11.36 -17.27 -4.19
CA GLY A 130 -11.10 -18.38 -3.27
C GLY A 130 -9.66 -18.51 -2.78
N LYS A 131 -8.75 -17.58 -3.13
CA LYS A 131 -7.36 -17.57 -2.66
C LYS A 131 -7.19 -16.67 -1.43
N PRO A 132 -6.22 -16.94 -0.55
CA PRO A 132 -6.00 -16.18 0.69
C PRO A 132 -5.29 -14.83 0.47
N ALA A 133 -4.73 -14.59 -0.71
CA ALA A 133 -4.06 -13.35 -1.07
C ALA A 133 -4.42 -12.92 -2.50
N MET A 134 -4.44 -11.60 -2.73
CA MET A 134 -4.61 -10.99 -4.06
C MET A 134 -3.64 -9.82 -4.22
N MET A 135 -2.94 -9.79 -5.34
CA MET A 135 -2.14 -8.67 -5.81
C MET A 135 -2.88 -7.96 -6.93
N THR A 136 -3.05 -6.65 -6.83
CA THR A 136 -3.45 -5.87 -7.99
C THR A 136 -2.23 -5.60 -8.87
N VAL A 137 -2.41 -5.71 -10.18
CA VAL A 137 -1.35 -5.48 -11.17
C VAL A 137 -1.80 -4.44 -12.19
N PHE A 138 -0.84 -3.66 -12.66
CA PHE A 138 -1.05 -2.67 -13.71
C PHE A 138 -0.14 -2.98 -14.90
N LYS A 139 -0.68 -2.95 -16.12
CA LYS A 139 0.10 -3.13 -17.34
C LYS A 139 0.98 -1.91 -17.57
N ASN A 140 2.18 -1.95 -17.03
CA ASN A 140 3.10 -0.82 -16.94
C ASN A 140 4.04 -0.70 -18.15
N GLU A 141 4.43 -1.84 -18.77
CA GLU A 141 5.32 -1.88 -19.94
C GLU A 141 6.61 -1.02 -19.74
N HIS A 142 7.14 -1.03 -18.51
CA HIS A 142 8.32 -0.25 -18.07
C HIS A 142 8.21 1.28 -18.25
N ARG A 143 6.99 1.85 -18.27
CA ARG A 143 6.76 3.29 -18.55
C ARG A 143 7.00 4.19 -17.35
N TRP A 144 6.52 3.78 -16.17
CA TRP A 144 6.46 4.64 -14.98
C TRP A 144 7.48 4.25 -13.92
N ASP A 145 7.67 2.96 -13.74
CA ASP A 145 8.69 2.34 -12.90
C ASP A 145 9.09 0.98 -13.51
N THR A 146 9.99 0.26 -12.89
CA THR A 146 10.41 -1.06 -13.34
C THR A 146 9.29 -2.08 -13.15
N SER A 147 8.82 -2.68 -14.25
CA SER A 147 7.85 -3.77 -14.19
C SER A 147 8.48 -4.99 -13.52
N ASN A 148 7.74 -5.65 -12.65
CA ASN A 148 8.24 -6.70 -11.76
C ASN A 148 7.28 -7.90 -11.62
N VAL A 149 6.23 -7.95 -12.47
CA VAL A 149 5.23 -9.02 -12.48
C VAL A 149 5.05 -9.56 -13.89
N GLU A 150 5.04 -10.88 -14.00
CA GLU A 150 4.55 -11.62 -15.15
C GLU A 150 3.12 -12.09 -14.86
N PHE A 151 2.16 -11.63 -15.66
CA PHE A 151 0.74 -11.88 -15.49
C PHE A 151 0.12 -12.23 -16.84
N ASP A 152 -0.62 -13.33 -16.92
CA ASP A 152 -1.22 -13.85 -18.17
C ASP A 152 -2.65 -13.36 -18.43
N GLY A 153 -3.16 -12.48 -17.57
CA GLY A 153 -4.55 -11.99 -17.60
C GLY A 153 -5.46 -12.71 -16.60
N LYS A 154 -4.97 -13.76 -15.94
CA LYS A 154 -5.70 -14.56 -14.96
C LYS A 154 -4.87 -14.85 -13.71
N GLU A 155 -3.64 -15.31 -13.90
CA GLU A 155 -2.75 -15.76 -12.82
C GLU A 155 -1.45 -14.96 -12.82
N ILE A 156 -0.91 -14.71 -11.63
CA ILE A 156 0.45 -14.21 -11.49
C ILE A 156 1.40 -15.38 -11.63
N LEU A 157 2.21 -15.35 -12.69
CA LEU A 157 3.16 -16.42 -13.01
C LEU A 157 4.48 -16.22 -12.29
N ARG A 158 4.90 -14.96 -12.14
CA ARG A 158 6.17 -14.60 -11.50
C ARG A 158 6.14 -13.18 -10.94
N TYR A 159 6.80 -13.01 -9.81
CA TYR A 159 7.11 -11.72 -9.21
C TYR A 159 8.59 -11.67 -8.87
N ASP A 160 9.30 -10.65 -9.35
CA ASP A 160 10.69 -10.41 -8.99
C ASP A 160 11.01 -8.91 -9.04
N LYS A 161 11.23 -8.33 -7.87
CA LYS A 161 11.57 -6.92 -7.71
C LYS A 161 13.08 -6.68 -7.86
N THR A 162 13.89 -7.71 -7.63
CA THR A 162 15.36 -7.61 -7.58
C THR A 162 15.98 -7.80 -8.96
N ASN A 163 15.49 -8.80 -9.70
CA ASN A 163 16.01 -9.16 -11.03
C ASN A 163 14.88 -9.28 -12.05
N PRO A 164 14.15 -8.19 -12.33
CA PRO A 164 13.08 -8.22 -13.31
C PRO A 164 13.63 -8.41 -14.72
N ASP A 165 12.88 -9.09 -15.57
CA ASP A 165 13.24 -9.29 -16.96
C ASP A 165 12.16 -8.77 -17.93
N LYS A 166 12.41 -8.97 -19.25
CA LYS A 166 11.56 -8.44 -20.31
C LYS A 166 10.19 -9.11 -20.42
N THR A 167 9.97 -10.27 -19.80
CA THR A 167 8.66 -10.94 -19.79
C THR A 167 7.70 -10.27 -18.80
N MET A 168 8.25 -9.58 -17.82
CA MET A 168 7.50 -8.84 -16.80
C MET A 168 6.99 -7.52 -17.36
N GLN A 169 5.78 -7.51 -17.91
CA GLN A 169 5.14 -6.33 -18.49
C GLN A 169 4.24 -5.58 -17.49
N TYR A 170 3.93 -6.22 -16.36
CA TYR A 170 3.11 -5.68 -15.30
C TYR A 170 3.94 -5.23 -14.10
N ILE A 171 3.35 -4.39 -13.27
CA ILE A 171 3.92 -3.98 -11.98
C ILE A 171 2.92 -4.27 -10.87
N ASP A 172 3.41 -4.65 -9.68
CA ASP A 172 2.62 -4.59 -8.45
C ASP A 172 2.08 -3.17 -8.29
N TYR A 173 0.77 -3.03 -8.39
CA TYR A 173 0.10 -1.72 -8.34
C TYR A 173 0.19 -1.09 -6.95
N GLY A 174 0.40 -1.91 -5.91
CA GLY A 174 0.57 -1.45 -4.54
C GLY A 174 -0.71 -1.47 -3.69
N LEU A 175 -1.83 -1.97 -4.22
CA LEU A 175 -3.06 -2.27 -3.49
C LEU A 175 -3.23 -3.79 -3.45
N ASN A 176 -3.00 -4.39 -2.31
CA ASN A 176 -3.08 -5.83 -2.14
C ASN A 176 -4.13 -6.21 -1.09
N ILE A 177 -4.62 -7.44 -1.11
CA ILE A 177 -5.52 -7.97 -0.08
C ILE A 177 -4.93 -9.26 0.46
N PHE A 178 -5.03 -9.45 1.77
CA PHE A 178 -4.64 -10.67 2.44
C PHE A 178 -5.69 -11.11 3.46
N ARG A 179 -5.76 -12.42 3.67
CA ARG A 179 -6.30 -13.00 4.88
C ARG A 179 -5.19 -13.09 5.93
N SER A 180 -5.53 -12.89 7.19
CA SER A 180 -4.56 -12.94 8.29
C SER A 180 -3.86 -14.31 8.43
N ASP A 181 -4.58 -15.41 8.15
CA ASP A 181 -4.05 -16.77 8.20
C ASP A 181 -2.91 -17.02 7.18
N THR A 182 -2.81 -16.21 6.12
CA THR A 182 -1.71 -16.24 5.15
C THR A 182 -0.34 -16.08 5.82
N PHE A 183 -0.28 -15.34 6.92
CA PHE A 183 0.95 -15.04 7.66
C PHE A 183 1.26 -16.04 8.80
N ALA A 184 0.49 -17.11 8.95
CA ALA A 184 0.66 -18.05 10.08
C ALA A 184 2.09 -18.60 10.19
N ASN A 185 2.70 -18.93 9.06
CA ASN A 185 4.05 -19.50 8.98
C ASN A 185 5.17 -18.48 8.75
N CYS A 186 4.86 -17.19 8.71
CA CYS A 186 5.89 -16.15 8.58
C CYS A 186 6.66 -15.98 9.89
N PRO A 187 7.95 -15.59 9.85
CA PRO A 187 8.73 -15.34 11.06
C PRO A 187 8.04 -14.29 11.95
N GLY A 188 7.90 -14.58 13.26
CA GLY A 188 7.25 -13.67 14.23
C GLY A 188 8.09 -12.47 14.59
N ASP A 189 9.41 -12.67 14.74
CA ASP A 189 10.31 -11.73 15.40
C ASP A 189 11.49 -11.31 14.51
N LYS A 190 11.43 -11.60 13.20
CA LYS A 190 12.50 -11.24 12.27
C LYS A 190 11.98 -10.31 11.19
N PRO A 191 12.75 -9.25 10.85
CA PRO A 191 12.44 -8.42 9.70
C PRO A 191 12.36 -9.23 8.41
N PHE A 192 11.34 -8.97 7.59
CA PHE A 192 11.24 -9.49 6.23
C PHE A 192 10.41 -8.56 5.34
N GLU A 193 10.63 -8.65 4.04
CA GLU A 193 9.90 -7.86 3.06
C GLU A 193 8.74 -8.64 2.44
N LEU A 194 7.61 -8.00 2.17
CA LEU A 194 6.50 -8.63 1.42
C LEU A 194 6.96 -9.15 0.06
N ALA A 195 7.92 -8.48 -0.56
CA ALA A 195 8.51 -8.90 -1.83
C ALA A 195 9.12 -10.32 -1.77
N GLU A 196 9.63 -10.73 -0.60
CA GLU A 196 10.19 -12.05 -0.37
C GLU A 196 9.11 -13.11 -0.17
N PHE A 197 7.90 -12.69 0.18
CA PHE A 197 6.78 -13.58 0.48
C PHE A 197 5.95 -13.95 -0.77
N TYR A 198 5.83 -13.05 -1.74
CA TYR A 198 5.03 -13.31 -2.95
C TYR A 198 5.46 -14.55 -3.75
N PRO A 199 6.77 -14.83 -3.97
CA PRO A 199 7.17 -16.05 -4.68
C PRO A 199 6.67 -17.35 -4.04
N ASP A 200 6.65 -17.44 -2.70
CA ASP A 200 6.11 -18.59 -1.97
C ASP A 200 4.59 -18.73 -2.17
N LEU A 201 3.85 -17.63 -2.11
CA LEU A 201 2.41 -17.62 -2.38
C LEU A 201 2.08 -18.02 -3.82
N ILE A 202 2.89 -17.59 -4.79
CA ILE A 202 2.75 -18.00 -6.21
C ILE A 202 3.00 -19.50 -6.33
N PHE A 203 4.10 -20.01 -5.77
CA PHE A 203 4.46 -21.43 -5.81
C PHE A 203 3.37 -22.33 -5.21
N ARG A 204 2.72 -21.87 -4.12
CA ARG A 204 1.60 -22.59 -3.47
C ARG A 204 0.25 -22.36 -4.13
N ASN A 205 0.17 -21.62 -5.22
CA ASN A 205 -1.06 -21.20 -5.88
C ASN A 205 -2.03 -20.44 -4.95
N GLN A 206 -1.50 -19.64 -4.03
CA GLN A 206 -2.24 -18.89 -3.01
C GLN A 206 -2.37 -17.39 -3.32
N LEU A 207 -1.79 -16.89 -4.41
CA LEU A 207 -1.87 -15.51 -4.84
C LEU A 207 -2.75 -15.38 -6.09
N ALA A 208 -3.82 -14.58 -6.00
CA ALA A 208 -4.61 -14.19 -7.17
C ALA A 208 -4.07 -12.90 -7.79
N GLY A 209 -4.22 -12.73 -9.09
CA GLY A 209 -3.96 -11.47 -9.78
C GLY A 209 -5.26 -10.74 -10.12
N PHE A 210 -5.26 -9.39 -10.00
CA PHE A 210 -6.34 -8.55 -10.47
C PHE A 210 -5.78 -7.35 -11.24
N GLU A 211 -6.07 -7.27 -12.53
CA GLU A 211 -5.61 -6.16 -13.36
C GLU A 211 -6.42 -4.91 -13.11
N VAL A 212 -5.74 -3.81 -12.76
CA VAL A 212 -6.32 -2.46 -12.69
C VAL A 212 -5.94 -1.67 -13.95
N LYS A 213 -6.80 -0.71 -14.33
CA LYS A 213 -6.61 0.09 -15.56
C LYS A 213 -6.17 1.51 -15.25
N GLU A 214 -6.46 2.01 -14.04
CA GLU A 214 -6.08 3.33 -13.59
C GLU A 214 -4.59 3.36 -13.25
N ARG A 215 -3.89 4.41 -13.69
CA ARG A 215 -2.48 4.61 -13.36
C ARG A 215 -2.30 4.84 -11.85
N PHE A 216 -1.24 4.25 -11.28
CA PHE A 216 -0.75 4.60 -9.96
C PHE A 216 0.12 5.87 -10.00
N TYR A 217 0.23 6.54 -8.85
CA TYR A 217 1.19 7.62 -8.62
C TYR A 217 2.00 7.31 -7.37
N GLU A 218 3.22 7.81 -7.31
CA GLU A 218 4.12 7.57 -6.19
C GLU A 218 4.85 8.86 -5.79
N ILE A 219 5.29 8.93 -4.56
CA ILE A 219 6.11 10.02 -4.05
C ILE A 219 7.53 9.56 -3.65
N GLY A 220 7.98 8.40 -4.10
CA GLY A 220 9.31 7.86 -3.83
C GLY A 220 10.43 8.51 -4.64
N SER A 221 10.06 9.26 -5.69
CA SER A 221 10.97 10.02 -6.55
C SER A 221 10.55 11.48 -6.68
N SER A 222 11.50 12.37 -7.02
CA SER A 222 11.18 13.78 -7.29
C SER A 222 10.24 13.93 -8.48
N ARG A 223 10.35 13.05 -9.49
CA ARG A 223 9.47 13.02 -10.65
C ARG A 223 8.05 12.64 -10.25
N GLY A 224 7.88 11.53 -9.52
CA GLY A 224 6.58 11.05 -9.08
C GLY A 224 5.88 12.07 -8.18
N LEU A 225 6.64 12.73 -7.28
CA LEU A 225 6.14 13.80 -6.44
C LEU A 225 5.57 14.95 -7.28
N ALA A 226 6.30 15.42 -8.30
CA ALA A 226 5.86 16.50 -9.18
C ALA A 226 4.64 16.12 -10.02
N GLU A 227 4.59 14.88 -10.53
CA GLU A 227 3.45 14.37 -11.30
C GLU A 227 2.17 14.29 -10.44
N LEU A 228 2.28 13.82 -9.19
CA LEU A 228 1.16 13.76 -8.27
C LEU A 228 0.71 15.17 -7.83
N ASP A 229 1.64 16.07 -7.53
CA ASP A 229 1.31 17.48 -7.20
C ASP A 229 0.51 18.13 -8.31
N TYR A 230 0.96 17.97 -9.56
CA TYR A 230 0.25 18.47 -10.74
C TYR A 230 -1.16 17.88 -10.88
N LEU A 231 -1.32 16.56 -10.68
CA LEU A 231 -2.61 15.88 -10.74
C LEU A 231 -3.58 16.45 -9.70
N LEU A 232 -3.15 16.51 -8.44
CA LEU A 232 -4.02 16.87 -7.31
C LEU A 232 -4.41 18.35 -7.32
N ARG A 233 -3.57 19.25 -7.86
CA ARG A 233 -3.92 20.66 -8.05
C ARG A 233 -5.01 20.87 -9.12
N ARG A 234 -5.12 19.97 -10.09
CA ARG A 234 -6.11 20.07 -11.19
C ARG A 234 -7.41 19.31 -10.91
N SER A 235 -7.36 18.37 -10.01
CA SER A 235 -8.53 17.62 -9.56
C SER A 235 -8.83 18.04 -8.12
N PRO A 236 -9.63 19.10 -7.89
CA PRO A 236 -9.96 19.49 -6.53
C PRO A 236 -10.58 18.30 -5.83
N ALA A 237 -10.09 18.01 -4.61
CA ALA A 237 -10.65 16.99 -3.75
C ALA A 237 -12.17 17.23 -3.66
N PRO A 238 -13.02 16.15 -3.65
CA PRO A 238 -14.43 16.31 -3.42
C PRO A 238 -14.61 17.13 -2.13
N ALA A 239 -15.43 18.19 -2.22
CA ALA A 239 -15.70 19.04 -1.09
C ALA A 239 -16.17 18.19 0.08
N GLN A 240 -15.59 18.43 1.26
CA GLN A 240 -16.07 17.82 2.50
C GLN A 240 -17.49 18.32 2.73
N SER A 241 -18.48 17.47 2.55
CA SER A 241 -19.87 17.70 2.93
C SER A 241 -20.11 17.23 4.36
#